data_0491373e3b32b1ef8d8eed7904b59127
#
_entry.id   0491373e3b32b1ef8d8eed7904b59127
#
_cell.length_a   1.000
_cell.length_b   1.000
_cell.length_c   1.000
_cell.angle_alpha   90.00
_cell.angle_beta   90.00
_cell.angle_gamma   90.00
#
_symmetry.space_group_name_H-M   'P 1'
#
loop_
_entity.id
_entity.type
_entity.pdbx_description
1 polymer ?
#
loop_
_entity_poly.entity_id
_entity_poly.type
_entity_poly.pdbx_seq_one_letter_code
_entity_poly.pdbx_strand_id
1 'polypeptide(L)'
;MAEEIELDMSPMYEGERIRKGDIWVEMGGPKAKAFELSVAGTMDEVQDGKVTVEGPDINEIPEGSTIPFGMIFKVAGELIEKDLESIIERRNHALLSYVHGLMHLNQRDAIWMRAGLDLKKAGVTSFEQIFKNVMNLYKAEMPFIEKMEVTVLTDPAAVEKGLEQAHAAYHARDERAKGLHDEEVDVFYGCTLCQAFAPTSACCVTPDRPSLCGAITWFDGRAAAKVDPEGPQFPIPKTGVIDEIAGEYESVNEMAASRSGGEYSRMALYTFFDAPHTSCGCFETIGFYMPEVDGIGIVDRDFKNPTPNGLPFSTMAGQAGGGKQVVGFLGMGILYYFSPKFLQADGGWRRIVWMPKQLKDRIKEGIDADMLDKIATEEDASDLASLKAFLLKVDHPVVDGVERKVDGKKVSEGWKIEDPSEFEDAVIAFIEETGGDIDVDAIKAKLNMSEGQFMQVVEYLQDEGILE
;
A
#
# COMPACT_ATOMS: atom_id res chain seq x y z
N MET A 1 35.64 -10.10 -19.26
CA MET A 1 34.51 -10.88 -18.73
C MET A 1 34.79 -11.08 -17.25
N ALA A 2 33.91 -10.65 -16.37
CA ALA A 2 34.04 -10.92 -14.96
C ALA A 2 34.00 -12.46 -14.74
N GLU A 3 34.80 -12.95 -13.79
CA GLU A 3 34.81 -14.36 -13.42
C GLU A 3 33.40 -14.74 -12.91
N GLU A 4 32.86 -15.86 -13.37
CA GLU A 4 31.53 -16.30 -12.96
C GLU A 4 31.61 -16.81 -11.51
N ILE A 5 30.84 -16.17 -10.60
CA ILE A 5 30.79 -16.55 -9.19
C ILE A 5 29.39 -17.11 -8.93
N GLU A 6 29.33 -18.30 -8.34
CA GLU A 6 28.09 -18.87 -7.83
C GLU A 6 27.79 -18.19 -6.48
N LEU A 7 26.71 -17.43 -6.41
CA LEU A 7 26.25 -16.78 -5.18
C LEU A 7 25.32 -17.71 -4.41
N ASP A 8 25.40 -17.62 -3.09
CA ASP A 8 24.42 -18.29 -2.21
C ASP A 8 23.07 -17.61 -2.38
N MET A 9 22.08 -18.40 -2.82
CA MET A 9 20.72 -17.93 -3.10
C MET A 9 19.74 -18.85 -2.41
N SER A 10 18.97 -18.27 -1.51
CA SER A 10 17.89 -18.96 -0.80
C SER A 10 16.68 -18.04 -0.72
N PRO A 11 15.45 -18.56 -0.56
CA PRO A 11 14.28 -17.76 -0.28
C PRO A 11 14.42 -17.13 1.11
N MET A 12 15.35 -16.20 1.20
CA MET A 12 15.60 -15.38 2.39
C MET A 12 14.69 -14.17 2.32
N TYR A 13 14.41 -13.64 3.43
CA TYR A 13 13.31 -12.77 3.66
C TYR A 13 13.74 -11.34 3.90
N GLU A 14 12.87 -10.40 3.70
CA GLU A 14 12.95 -9.03 4.23
C GLU A 14 13.42 -8.93 5.69
N GLY A 15 13.48 -10.05 6.42
CA GLY A 15 14.00 -10.16 7.77
C GLY A 15 15.52 -10.01 7.88
N GLU A 16 16.29 -10.31 6.86
CA GLU A 16 17.74 -10.03 6.84
C GLU A 16 18.00 -8.57 6.49
N ARG A 17 17.69 -7.71 7.42
CA ARG A 17 18.08 -6.30 7.33
C ARG A 17 19.58 -6.20 7.48
N ILE A 18 20.26 -5.87 6.38
CA ILE A 18 21.66 -5.47 6.42
C ILE A 18 21.76 -4.25 7.34
N ARG A 19 22.44 -4.39 8.47
CA ARG A 19 22.58 -3.35 9.48
C ARG A 19 23.50 -2.25 8.96
N LYS A 20 23.34 -1.04 9.47
CA LYS A 20 24.14 0.13 9.06
C LYS A 20 25.65 -0.11 9.06
N GLY A 21 26.17 -0.94 9.99
CA GLY A 21 27.58 -1.29 10.07
C GLY A 21 28.04 -2.34 9.07
N ASP A 22 27.11 -3.05 8.43
CA ASP A 22 27.38 -4.16 7.51
C ASP A 22 27.13 -3.78 6.05
N ILE A 23 26.81 -2.49 5.77
CA ILE A 23 26.55 -1.99 4.44
C ILE A 23 27.85 -1.81 3.67
N TRP A 24 27.96 -2.48 2.54
CA TRP A 24 28.97 -2.19 1.55
C TRP A 24 28.57 -0.97 0.71
N VAL A 25 27.40 -1.04 0.03
CA VAL A 25 26.84 0.06 -0.76
C VAL A 25 25.33 0.12 -0.53
N GLU A 26 24.82 1.33 -0.34
CA GLU A 26 23.39 1.61 -0.29
C GLU A 26 22.98 2.30 -1.62
N MET A 27 21.91 1.84 -2.23
CA MET A 27 21.42 2.27 -3.53
C MET A 27 19.98 2.75 -3.42
N GLY A 28 19.71 4.00 -3.81
CA GLY A 28 18.38 4.59 -3.66
C GLY A 28 17.96 4.85 -2.22
N GLY A 29 16.71 4.50 -1.88
CA GLY A 29 16.10 4.76 -0.60
C GLY A 29 15.82 6.25 -0.36
N PRO A 30 15.64 6.69 0.89
CA PRO A 30 15.23 8.06 1.19
C PRO A 30 16.31 9.12 0.91
N LYS A 31 17.52 8.72 0.56
CA LYS A 31 18.67 9.62 0.40
C LYS A 31 19.14 9.81 -1.03
N ALA A 32 18.75 8.94 -1.94
CA ALA A 32 19.20 8.98 -3.32
C ALA A 32 18.06 8.56 -4.26
N LYS A 33 18.06 9.13 -5.48
CA LYS A 33 17.09 8.76 -6.52
C LYS A 33 17.34 7.33 -6.96
N ALA A 34 16.27 6.58 -7.20
CA ALA A 34 16.35 5.27 -7.78
C ALA A 34 15.09 4.91 -8.56
N PHE A 35 15.25 4.00 -9.54
CA PHE A 35 14.13 3.44 -10.28
C PHE A 35 14.41 2.02 -10.74
N GLU A 36 13.35 1.31 -11.06
CA GLU A 36 13.37 0.02 -11.74
C GLU A 36 12.37 0.05 -12.87
N LEU A 37 12.75 -0.51 -14.00
CA LEU A 37 11.89 -0.58 -15.16
C LEU A 37 12.09 -1.92 -15.85
N SER A 38 11.00 -2.66 -16.06
CA SER A 38 10.99 -3.82 -16.95
C SER A 38 10.37 -3.43 -18.29
N VAL A 39 10.99 -3.89 -19.36
CA VAL A 39 10.59 -3.58 -20.73
C VAL A 39 10.51 -4.87 -21.55
N ALA A 40 9.35 -5.12 -22.14
CA ALA A 40 9.16 -6.18 -23.11
C ALA A 40 9.81 -5.77 -24.47
N GLY A 41 10.69 -6.62 -24.96
CA GLY A 41 11.34 -6.47 -26.25
C GLY A 41 11.07 -7.66 -27.16
N THR A 42 11.56 -7.59 -28.40
CA THR A 42 11.54 -8.71 -29.33
C THR A 42 12.74 -9.64 -29.11
N MET A 43 12.65 -10.88 -29.61
CA MET A 43 13.75 -11.86 -29.53
C MET A 43 15.05 -11.38 -30.19
N ASP A 44 14.96 -10.50 -31.20
CA ASP A 44 16.12 -9.95 -31.88
C ASP A 44 16.75 -8.74 -31.17
N GLU A 45 15.96 -8.04 -30.34
CA GLU A 45 16.41 -6.85 -29.62
C GLU A 45 17.07 -7.17 -28.28
N VAL A 46 16.80 -8.33 -27.69
CA VAL A 46 17.31 -8.71 -26.37
C VAL A 46 18.53 -9.61 -26.49
N GLN A 47 19.65 -9.18 -25.87
CA GLN A 47 20.90 -9.94 -25.82
C GLN A 47 20.94 -10.74 -24.52
N ASP A 48 20.58 -12.02 -24.62
CA ASP A 48 20.47 -12.90 -23.46
C ASP A 48 21.76 -12.97 -22.61
N GLY A 49 21.57 -12.81 -21.28
CA GLY A 49 22.67 -12.87 -20.32
C GLY A 49 23.59 -11.64 -20.28
N LYS A 50 23.29 -10.59 -21.07
CA LYS A 50 24.09 -9.37 -21.08
C LYS A 50 23.76 -8.51 -19.85
N VAL A 51 24.82 -8.04 -19.18
CA VAL A 51 24.75 -6.98 -18.17
C VAL A 51 25.59 -5.80 -18.63
N THR A 52 25.00 -4.62 -18.62
CA THR A 52 25.68 -3.35 -18.94
C THR A 52 25.68 -2.48 -17.70
N VAL A 53 26.80 -1.86 -17.36
CA VAL A 53 26.91 -0.91 -16.25
C VAL A 53 27.27 0.47 -16.82
N GLU A 54 26.45 1.46 -16.55
CA GLU A 54 26.71 2.88 -16.84
C GLU A 54 27.06 3.63 -15.56
N GLY A 55 28.30 4.00 -15.41
CA GLY A 55 28.88 4.61 -14.22
C GLY A 55 29.78 3.65 -13.43
N PRO A 56 30.14 3.99 -12.19
CA PRO A 56 31.01 3.16 -11.35
C PRO A 56 30.41 1.77 -11.07
N ASP A 57 31.23 0.72 -11.20
CA ASP A 57 30.83 -0.62 -10.74
C ASP A 57 30.92 -0.74 -9.22
N ILE A 58 30.30 -1.78 -8.63
CA ILE A 58 30.12 -1.91 -7.18
C ILE A 58 31.45 -1.84 -6.40
N ASN A 59 32.53 -2.38 -6.97
CA ASN A 59 33.88 -2.34 -6.36
C ASN A 59 34.58 -0.97 -6.46
N GLU A 60 34.09 -0.07 -7.31
CA GLU A 60 34.61 1.29 -7.48
C GLU A 60 33.89 2.29 -6.56
N ILE A 61 32.78 1.88 -5.94
CA ILE A 61 31.99 2.72 -5.06
C ILE A 61 32.56 2.65 -3.64
N PRO A 62 32.79 3.80 -2.97
CA PRO A 62 33.30 3.82 -1.60
C PRO A 62 32.36 3.07 -0.63
N GLU A 63 32.95 2.24 0.24
CA GLU A 63 32.23 1.47 1.25
C GLU A 63 31.41 2.38 2.20
N GLY A 64 30.17 1.98 2.48
CA GLY A 64 29.25 2.74 3.33
C GLY A 64 28.58 3.93 2.66
N SER A 65 28.83 4.17 1.37
CA SER A 65 28.20 5.27 0.63
C SER A 65 26.78 4.93 0.17
N THR A 66 25.98 5.98 -0.04
CA THR A 66 24.65 5.91 -0.65
C THR A 66 24.73 6.57 -2.02
N ILE A 67 24.24 5.90 -3.07
CA ILE A 67 24.32 6.35 -4.45
C ILE A 67 22.94 6.37 -5.12
N PRO A 68 22.74 7.22 -6.16
CA PRO A 68 21.65 7.07 -7.11
C PRO A 68 21.77 5.72 -7.85
N PHE A 69 20.64 5.11 -8.19
CA PHE A 69 20.65 3.78 -8.79
C PHE A 69 19.48 3.54 -9.73
N GLY A 70 19.72 2.93 -10.85
CA GLY A 70 18.69 2.53 -11.80
C GLY A 70 18.91 1.12 -12.31
N MET A 71 17.83 0.38 -12.50
CA MET A 71 17.83 -0.94 -13.12
C MET A 71 16.81 -1.00 -14.25
N ILE A 72 17.26 -1.44 -15.43
CA ILE A 72 16.38 -1.71 -16.57
C ILE A 72 16.54 -3.18 -16.95
N PHE A 73 15.44 -3.92 -16.83
CA PHE A 73 15.34 -5.33 -17.23
C PHE A 73 14.65 -5.40 -18.58
N LYS A 74 15.35 -5.74 -19.65
CA LYS A 74 14.76 -5.95 -20.95
C LYS A 74 14.59 -7.45 -21.17
N VAL A 75 13.36 -7.87 -21.45
CA VAL A 75 12.96 -9.29 -21.53
C VAL A 75 12.32 -9.62 -22.86
N ALA A 76 12.53 -10.85 -23.35
CA ALA A 76 11.86 -11.37 -24.52
C ALA A 76 11.52 -12.84 -24.37
N GLY A 77 10.47 -13.27 -25.06
CA GLY A 77 9.96 -14.62 -25.13
C GLY A 77 8.69 -14.65 -25.96
N GLU A 78 8.33 -15.82 -26.46
CA GLU A 78 7.12 -15.98 -27.31
C GLU A 78 5.84 -15.53 -26.62
N LEU A 79 5.74 -15.70 -25.29
CA LEU A 79 4.58 -15.34 -24.48
C LEU A 79 4.69 -13.97 -23.82
N ILE A 80 5.81 -13.26 -24.03
CA ILE A 80 6.01 -11.94 -23.42
C ILE A 80 5.14 -10.90 -24.12
N GLU A 81 4.30 -10.26 -23.32
CA GLU A 81 3.53 -9.09 -23.72
C GLU A 81 3.77 -7.93 -22.74
N LYS A 82 3.44 -6.70 -23.17
CA LYS A 82 3.71 -5.48 -22.39
C LYS A 82 3.07 -5.48 -20.98
N ASP A 83 1.92 -6.12 -20.84
CA ASP A 83 1.22 -6.21 -19.55
C ASP A 83 1.94 -7.12 -18.53
N LEU A 84 2.99 -7.86 -18.92
CA LEU A 84 3.85 -8.61 -18.00
C LEU A 84 4.98 -7.74 -17.40
N GLU A 85 5.24 -6.55 -17.92
CA GLU A 85 6.34 -5.70 -17.46
C GLU A 85 6.24 -5.40 -15.95
N SER A 86 5.06 -5.01 -15.44
CA SER A 86 4.86 -4.72 -14.02
C SER A 86 5.03 -5.95 -13.13
N ILE A 87 4.63 -7.13 -13.61
CA ILE A 87 4.80 -8.40 -12.89
C ILE A 87 6.28 -8.74 -12.74
N ILE A 88 7.02 -8.67 -13.84
CA ILE A 88 8.47 -8.94 -13.87
C ILE A 88 9.21 -7.93 -12.98
N GLU A 89 8.86 -6.64 -13.08
CA GLU A 89 9.44 -5.58 -12.27
C GLU A 89 9.16 -5.79 -10.76
N ARG A 90 7.93 -6.12 -10.39
CA ARG A 90 7.58 -6.39 -9.00
C ARG A 90 8.28 -7.63 -8.45
N ARG A 91 8.63 -8.60 -9.30
CA ARG A 91 9.33 -9.81 -8.90
C ARG A 91 10.78 -9.55 -8.47
N ASN A 92 11.40 -8.46 -8.93
CA ASN A 92 12.73 -8.02 -8.49
C ASN A 92 12.86 -8.00 -6.97
N HIS A 93 11.81 -7.55 -6.27
CA HIS A 93 11.82 -7.45 -4.81
C HIS A 93 12.18 -8.79 -4.14
N ALA A 94 11.58 -9.88 -4.58
CA ALA A 94 11.87 -11.19 -4.04
C ALA A 94 13.20 -11.75 -4.56
N LEU A 95 13.43 -11.71 -5.87
CA LEU A 95 14.59 -12.37 -6.49
C LEU A 95 15.92 -11.73 -6.08
N LEU A 96 15.98 -10.39 -5.98
CA LEU A 96 17.16 -9.72 -5.45
C LEU A 96 17.39 -10.02 -3.96
N SER A 97 16.29 -10.13 -3.18
CA SER A 97 16.40 -10.48 -1.76
C SER A 97 16.73 -11.95 -1.50
N TYR A 98 16.66 -12.82 -2.52
CA TYR A 98 17.14 -14.20 -2.42
C TYR A 98 18.65 -14.31 -2.54
N VAL A 99 19.34 -13.31 -3.04
CA VAL A 99 20.80 -13.28 -3.07
C VAL A 99 21.31 -12.96 -1.67
N HIS A 100 22.08 -13.86 -1.07
CA HIS A 100 22.64 -13.66 0.25
C HIS A 100 23.51 -12.40 0.29
N GLY A 101 23.25 -11.53 1.24
CA GLY A 101 23.91 -10.23 1.37
C GLY A 101 23.29 -9.09 0.54
N LEU A 102 22.17 -9.32 -0.15
CA LEU A 102 21.33 -8.27 -0.72
C LEU A 102 20.05 -8.08 0.10
N MET A 103 19.66 -6.82 0.27
CA MET A 103 18.33 -6.42 0.71
C MET A 103 17.74 -5.54 -0.36
N HIS A 104 16.54 -5.82 -0.77
CA HIS A 104 15.86 -5.05 -1.80
C HIS A 104 14.42 -4.72 -1.39
N LEU A 105 14.03 -3.49 -1.60
CA LEU A 105 12.66 -3.01 -1.50
C LEU A 105 12.27 -2.35 -2.82
N ASN A 106 11.22 -2.87 -3.44
CA ASN A 106 10.61 -2.30 -4.62
C ASN A 106 9.17 -1.94 -4.29
N GLN A 107 8.90 -0.65 -4.34
CA GLN A 107 7.56 -0.11 -4.26
C GLN A 107 7.49 1.09 -5.19
N ARG A 108 7.44 0.82 -6.49
CA ARG A 108 7.23 1.78 -7.56
C ARG A 108 8.08 3.08 -7.45
N ASP A 109 7.70 3.99 -6.53
CA ASP A 109 8.40 5.25 -6.24
C ASP A 109 9.42 5.13 -5.10
N ALA A 110 9.49 3.99 -4.43
CA ALA A 110 10.39 3.77 -3.30
C ALA A 110 11.26 2.53 -3.56
N ILE A 111 12.34 2.73 -4.31
CA ILE A 111 13.33 1.70 -4.60
C ILE A 111 14.50 1.85 -3.63
N TRP A 112 14.84 0.76 -2.95
CA TRP A 112 15.91 0.74 -1.98
C TRP A 112 16.62 -0.61 -2.01
N MET A 113 17.91 -0.61 -2.34
CA MET A 113 18.74 -1.80 -2.29
C MET A 113 19.95 -1.57 -1.40
N ARG A 114 20.33 -2.57 -0.64
CA ARG A 114 21.58 -2.61 0.13
C ARG A 114 22.37 -3.83 -0.27
N ALA A 115 23.61 -3.62 -0.64
CA ALA A 115 24.63 -4.66 -0.74
C ALA A 115 25.42 -4.71 0.58
N GLY A 116 25.48 -5.87 1.20
CA GLY A 116 26.20 -6.08 2.46
C GLY A 116 27.64 -6.47 2.23
N LEU A 117 28.48 -6.33 3.29
CA LEU A 117 29.88 -6.75 3.29
C LEU A 117 30.05 -8.26 3.03
N ASP A 118 29.01 -9.06 3.23
CA ASP A 118 29.06 -10.50 2.97
C ASP A 118 29.18 -10.81 1.48
N LEU A 119 28.56 -10.00 0.59
CA LEU A 119 28.81 -10.09 -0.86
C LEU A 119 30.26 -9.84 -1.23
N LYS A 120 30.87 -8.85 -0.60
CA LYS A 120 32.29 -8.54 -0.79
C LYS A 120 33.18 -9.69 -0.32
N LYS A 121 32.85 -10.31 0.83
CA LYS A 121 33.54 -11.52 1.35
C LYS A 121 33.35 -12.73 0.45
N ALA A 122 32.20 -12.84 -0.21
CA ALA A 122 31.94 -13.89 -1.20
C ALA A 122 32.72 -13.70 -2.53
N GLY A 123 33.47 -12.60 -2.66
CA GLY A 123 34.31 -12.32 -3.83
C GLY A 123 33.63 -11.55 -4.95
N VAL A 124 32.44 -10.96 -4.70
CA VAL A 124 31.77 -10.10 -5.67
C VAL A 124 32.61 -8.86 -5.95
N THR A 125 32.86 -8.57 -7.23
CA THR A 125 33.60 -7.41 -7.70
C THR A 125 32.85 -6.58 -8.75
N SER A 126 31.70 -7.05 -9.22
CA SER A 126 30.91 -6.35 -10.24
C SER A 126 29.41 -6.59 -10.09
N PHE A 127 28.61 -5.65 -10.56
CA PHE A 127 27.17 -5.84 -10.73
C PHE A 127 26.86 -6.96 -11.74
N GLU A 128 27.72 -7.18 -12.73
CA GLU A 128 27.53 -8.28 -13.68
C GLU A 128 27.41 -9.63 -12.98
N GLN A 129 28.23 -9.90 -11.96
CA GLN A 129 28.19 -11.16 -11.20
C GLN A 129 26.88 -11.31 -10.44
N ILE A 130 26.35 -10.24 -9.84
CA ILE A 130 25.07 -10.24 -9.14
C ILE A 130 23.93 -10.52 -10.12
N PHE A 131 23.84 -9.73 -11.18
CA PHE A 131 22.69 -9.79 -12.09
C PHE A 131 22.66 -11.02 -12.98
N LYS A 132 23.79 -11.65 -13.27
CA LYS A 132 23.81 -12.99 -13.93
C LYS A 132 23.09 -14.05 -13.05
N ASN A 133 23.37 -14.06 -11.76
CA ASN A 133 22.67 -14.96 -10.84
C ASN A 133 21.17 -14.64 -10.76
N VAL A 134 20.80 -13.36 -10.68
CA VAL A 134 19.40 -12.92 -10.67
C VAL A 134 18.66 -13.29 -11.96
N MET A 135 19.29 -13.16 -13.13
CA MET A 135 18.69 -13.58 -14.40
C MET A 135 18.43 -15.10 -14.45
N ASN A 136 19.32 -15.90 -13.87
CA ASN A 136 19.10 -17.36 -13.75
C ASN A 136 17.88 -17.67 -12.88
N LEU A 137 17.69 -16.95 -11.76
CA LEU A 137 16.48 -17.06 -10.94
C LEU A 137 15.22 -16.71 -11.70
N TYR A 138 15.25 -15.61 -12.47
CA TYR A 138 14.13 -15.21 -13.30
C TYR A 138 13.70 -16.31 -14.27
N LYS A 139 14.67 -16.88 -15.00
CA LYS A 139 14.39 -17.96 -15.95
C LYS A 139 13.87 -19.22 -15.28
N ALA A 140 14.33 -19.50 -14.06
CA ALA A 140 13.86 -20.65 -13.30
C ALA A 140 12.43 -20.49 -12.78
N GLU A 141 12.07 -19.28 -12.30
CA GLU A 141 10.73 -19.01 -11.79
C GLU A 141 9.71 -18.61 -12.87
N MET A 142 10.18 -17.98 -13.94
CA MET A 142 9.37 -17.44 -15.03
C MET A 142 9.88 -17.99 -16.36
N PRO A 143 9.67 -19.29 -16.67
CA PRO A 143 10.27 -19.94 -17.85
C PRO A 143 9.79 -19.37 -19.17
N PHE A 144 8.74 -18.56 -19.19
CA PHE A 144 8.31 -17.79 -20.36
C PHE A 144 9.26 -16.61 -20.71
N ILE A 145 10.23 -16.28 -19.84
CA ILE A 145 11.31 -15.35 -20.13
C ILE A 145 12.44 -16.14 -20.79
N GLU A 146 12.51 -16.11 -22.12
CA GLU A 146 13.51 -16.83 -22.88
C GLU A 146 14.85 -16.09 -22.95
N LYS A 147 14.78 -14.75 -23.05
CA LYS A 147 15.94 -13.86 -23.03
C LYS A 147 15.75 -12.71 -22.05
N MET A 148 16.84 -12.37 -21.37
CA MET A 148 16.88 -11.23 -20.46
C MET A 148 18.25 -10.54 -20.55
N GLU A 149 18.25 -9.22 -20.61
CA GLU A 149 19.41 -8.37 -20.41
C GLU A 149 19.12 -7.34 -19.32
N VAL A 150 20.17 -6.92 -18.61
CA VAL A 150 20.07 -5.95 -17.52
C VAL A 150 21.01 -4.78 -17.76
N THR A 151 20.49 -3.57 -17.62
CA THR A 151 21.30 -2.35 -17.57
C THR A 151 21.24 -1.79 -16.16
N VAL A 152 22.40 -1.61 -15.55
CA VAL A 152 22.61 -1.01 -14.24
C VAL A 152 23.13 0.41 -14.44
N LEU A 153 22.49 1.38 -13.80
CA LEU A 153 22.84 2.80 -13.89
C LEU A 153 23.30 3.27 -12.50
N THR A 154 24.52 3.75 -12.41
CA THR A 154 25.11 4.33 -11.20
C THR A 154 25.66 5.74 -11.46
N ASP A 155 25.70 6.17 -12.73
CA ASP A 155 25.94 7.57 -13.09
C ASP A 155 24.70 8.43 -12.75
N PRO A 156 24.84 9.52 -11.98
CA PRO A 156 23.70 10.33 -11.55
C PRO A 156 22.86 10.92 -12.69
N ALA A 157 23.49 11.31 -13.81
CA ALA A 157 22.76 11.88 -14.94
C ALA A 157 21.99 10.79 -15.72
N ALA A 158 22.58 9.60 -15.85
CA ALA A 158 21.92 8.45 -16.45
C ALA A 158 20.72 8.00 -15.61
N VAL A 159 20.86 7.98 -14.27
CA VAL A 159 19.75 7.67 -13.34
C VAL A 159 18.64 8.68 -13.45
N GLU A 160 18.92 9.97 -13.50
CA GLU A 160 17.89 11.03 -13.67
C GLU A 160 17.08 10.82 -14.94
N LYS A 161 17.76 10.62 -16.06
CA LYS A 161 17.10 10.36 -17.35
C LYS A 161 16.27 9.07 -17.35
N GLY A 162 16.78 8.01 -16.72
CA GLY A 162 16.07 6.73 -16.61
C GLY A 162 14.85 6.84 -15.71
N LEU A 163 14.91 7.64 -14.65
CA LEU A 163 13.79 7.92 -13.76
C LEU A 163 12.63 8.62 -14.49
N GLU A 164 12.94 9.59 -15.36
CA GLU A 164 11.92 10.22 -16.20
C GLU A 164 11.21 9.21 -17.12
N GLN A 165 11.97 8.27 -17.70
CA GLN A 165 11.41 7.21 -18.53
C GLN A 165 10.53 6.23 -17.72
N ALA A 166 10.98 5.85 -16.53
CA ALA A 166 10.22 4.99 -15.63
C ALA A 166 8.90 5.64 -15.20
N HIS A 167 8.93 6.91 -14.80
CA HIS A 167 7.72 7.65 -14.43
C HIS A 167 6.75 7.77 -15.62
N ALA A 168 7.23 8.01 -16.83
CA ALA A 168 6.38 8.04 -18.02
C ALA A 168 5.71 6.68 -18.29
N ALA A 169 6.45 5.57 -18.09
CA ALA A 169 5.90 4.22 -18.23
C ALA A 169 4.86 3.92 -17.15
N TYR A 170 5.13 4.27 -15.89
CA TYR A 170 4.18 4.10 -14.78
C TYR A 170 2.91 4.91 -15.01
N HIS A 171 3.04 6.17 -15.40
CA HIS A 171 1.89 7.03 -15.72
C HIS A 171 1.03 6.44 -16.84
N ALA A 172 1.65 5.94 -17.91
CA ALA A 172 0.91 5.33 -19.02
C ALA A 172 0.15 4.05 -18.59
N ARG A 173 0.73 3.24 -17.70
CA ARG A 173 0.07 2.06 -17.11
C ARG A 173 -1.12 2.48 -16.25
N ASP A 174 -0.98 3.52 -15.44
CA ASP A 174 -2.03 4.05 -14.57
C ASP A 174 -3.21 4.63 -15.35
N GLU A 175 -2.93 5.47 -16.33
CA GLU A 175 -3.98 6.06 -17.16
C GLU A 175 -4.79 4.99 -17.90
N ARG A 176 -4.12 3.93 -18.37
CA ARG A 176 -4.82 2.80 -18.97
C ARG A 176 -5.73 2.08 -17.96
N ALA A 177 -5.26 1.90 -16.74
CA ALA A 177 -6.01 1.21 -15.70
C ALA A 177 -7.27 1.97 -15.26
N LYS A 178 -7.23 3.30 -15.23
CA LYS A 178 -8.37 4.16 -14.87
C LYS A 178 -9.56 4.07 -15.85
N GLY A 179 -9.34 3.59 -17.07
CA GLY A 179 -10.37 3.51 -18.10
C GLY A 179 -11.16 2.19 -18.16
N LEU A 180 -10.96 1.30 -17.19
CA LEU A 180 -11.68 0.01 -17.10
C LEU A 180 -12.36 -0.10 -15.73
N HIS A 181 -13.59 -0.64 -15.72
CA HIS A 181 -14.38 -0.81 -14.50
C HIS A 181 -14.81 -2.27 -14.29
N ASP A 182 -15.14 -2.59 -13.04
CA ASP A 182 -15.55 -3.95 -12.63
C ASP A 182 -16.75 -4.49 -13.40
N GLU A 183 -17.65 -3.62 -13.84
CA GLU A 183 -18.84 -3.97 -14.61
C GLU A 183 -18.51 -4.52 -16.01
N GLU A 184 -17.31 -4.21 -16.50
CA GLU A 184 -16.88 -4.57 -17.85
C GLU A 184 -16.13 -5.91 -17.90
N VAL A 185 -15.95 -6.57 -16.74
CA VAL A 185 -15.19 -7.82 -16.64
C VAL A 185 -15.94 -8.91 -15.90
N ASP A 186 -15.70 -10.17 -16.31
CA ASP A 186 -16.26 -11.37 -15.67
C ASP A 186 -15.25 -12.12 -14.80
N VAL A 187 -14.00 -11.63 -14.77
CA VAL A 187 -12.89 -12.28 -14.06
C VAL A 187 -12.08 -11.21 -13.31
N PHE A 188 -11.82 -11.43 -12.03
CA PHE A 188 -10.82 -10.73 -11.23
C PHE A 188 -9.53 -11.55 -11.17
N TYR A 189 -8.47 -11.01 -10.59
CA TYR A 189 -7.20 -11.73 -10.45
C TYR A 189 -6.70 -11.70 -9.01
N GLY A 190 -6.35 -12.88 -8.50
CA GLY A 190 -5.65 -13.00 -7.25
C GLY A 190 -4.17 -12.68 -7.42
N CYS A 191 -3.54 -12.12 -6.38
CA CYS A 191 -2.09 -11.91 -6.32
C CYS A 191 -1.55 -12.31 -4.95
N THR A 192 -0.58 -13.23 -4.93
CA THR A 192 0.07 -13.76 -3.72
C THR A 192 1.59 -13.56 -3.72
N LEU A 193 2.11 -12.67 -4.55
CA LEU A 193 3.56 -12.38 -4.63
C LEU A 193 4.19 -12.01 -3.28
N CYS A 194 3.39 -11.47 -2.35
CA CYS A 194 3.84 -11.06 -1.04
C CYS A 194 3.82 -12.16 0.04
N GLN A 195 3.31 -13.35 -0.26
CA GLN A 195 3.17 -14.44 0.74
C GLN A 195 4.50 -14.92 1.31
N ALA A 196 5.63 -14.63 0.68
CA ALA A 196 6.94 -14.98 1.23
C ALA A 196 7.20 -14.36 2.62
N PHE A 197 6.67 -13.16 2.89
CA PHE A 197 6.83 -12.44 4.16
C PHE A 197 5.49 -12.03 4.82
N ALA A 198 4.39 -12.16 4.11
CA ALA A 198 3.04 -11.97 4.63
C ALA A 198 2.18 -13.17 4.19
N PRO A 199 2.35 -14.34 4.82
CA PRO A 199 1.84 -15.63 4.31
C PRO A 199 0.31 -15.69 4.18
N THR A 200 -0.42 -14.88 4.93
CA THR A 200 -1.88 -14.79 4.84
C THR A 200 -2.37 -13.68 3.90
N SER A 201 -1.44 -12.91 3.29
CA SER A 201 -1.82 -11.83 2.37
C SER A 201 -2.22 -12.39 1.01
N ALA A 202 -3.42 -12.07 0.58
CA ALA A 202 -3.90 -12.31 -0.78
C ALA A 202 -4.58 -11.04 -1.28
N CYS A 203 -4.08 -10.48 -2.39
CA CYS A 203 -4.75 -9.39 -3.05
C CYS A 203 -5.79 -9.94 -4.03
N CYS A 204 -7.00 -9.38 -4.00
CA CYS A 204 -7.93 -9.45 -5.11
C CYS A 204 -7.75 -8.17 -5.93
N VAL A 205 -7.32 -8.31 -7.17
CA VAL A 205 -7.07 -7.21 -8.10
C VAL A 205 -8.21 -7.16 -9.10
N THR A 206 -8.95 -6.07 -9.08
CA THR A 206 -10.03 -5.79 -10.03
C THR A 206 -9.71 -4.51 -10.80
N PRO A 207 -10.46 -4.16 -11.85
CA PRO A 207 -10.32 -2.85 -12.48
C PRO A 207 -10.39 -1.68 -11.49
N ASP A 208 -11.38 -1.70 -10.60
CA ASP A 208 -11.62 -0.64 -9.62
C ASP A 208 -10.84 -0.80 -8.31
N ARG A 209 -10.22 -1.96 -8.08
CA ARG A 209 -9.40 -2.25 -6.90
C ARG A 209 -8.02 -2.78 -7.31
N PRO A 210 -7.08 -1.91 -7.69
CA PRO A 210 -5.71 -2.31 -8.02
C PRO A 210 -4.98 -2.82 -6.77
N SER A 211 -3.82 -3.42 -6.98
CA SER A 211 -3.01 -3.96 -5.88
C SER A 211 -2.59 -2.89 -4.88
N LEU A 212 -2.40 -3.28 -3.61
CA LEU A 212 -1.99 -2.38 -2.53
C LEU A 212 -0.60 -1.77 -2.74
N CYS A 213 0.27 -2.46 -3.46
CA CYS A 213 1.62 -1.98 -3.78
C CYS A 213 1.64 -0.94 -4.90
N GLY A 214 0.50 -0.64 -5.52
CA GLY A 214 0.40 0.30 -6.64
C GLY A 214 0.98 -0.21 -7.96
N ALA A 215 1.66 -1.37 -7.98
CA ALA A 215 2.40 -1.83 -9.14
C ALA A 215 1.59 -2.73 -10.08
N ILE A 216 0.57 -3.42 -9.59
CA ILE A 216 -0.17 -4.44 -10.33
C ILE A 216 -1.61 -4.00 -10.52
N THR A 217 -2.03 -3.91 -11.78
CA THR A 217 -3.40 -3.63 -12.20
C THR A 217 -4.09 -4.90 -12.68
N TRP A 218 -5.37 -4.81 -13.02
CA TRP A 218 -6.12 -5.91 -13.62
C TRP A 218 -5.49 -6.44 -14.91
N PHE A 219 -4.94 -5.54 -15.75
CA PHE A 219 -4.27 -5.92 -16.99
C PHE A 219 -3.04 -6.80 -16.74
N ASP A 220 -2.26 -6.46 -15.75
CA ASP A 220 -1.05 -7.20 -15.36
C ASP A 220 -1.43 -8.59 -14.81
N GLY A 221 -2.46 -8.65 -13.95
CA GLY A 221 -3.01 -9.91 -13.43
C GLY A 221 -3.53 -10.81 -14.54
N ARG A 222 -4.24 -10.25 -15.54
CA ARG A 222 -4.72 -10.97 -16.73
C ARG A 222 -3.57 -11.57 -17.53
N ALA A 223 -2.54 -10.78 -17.81
CA ALA A 223 -1.40 -11.23 -18.59
C ALA A 223 -0.62 -12.35 -17.86
N ALA A 224 -0.41 -12.19 -16.57
CA ALA A 224 0.27 -13.20 -15.76
C ALA A 224 -0.53 -14.52 -15.68
N ALA A 225 -1.83 -14.44 -15.41
CA ALA A 225 -2.69 -15.64 -15.35
C ALA A 225 -2.86 -16.35 -16.71
N LYS A 226 -2.71 -15.63 -17.83
CA LYS A 226 -2.71 -16.22 -19.17
C LYS A 226 -1.47 -17.09 -19.39
N VAL A 227 -0.32 -16.67 -18.87
CA VAL A 227 0.96 -17.38 -19.02
C VAL A 227 1.10 -18.50 -18.00
N ASP A 228 0.69 -18.27 -16.76
CA ASP A 228 0.75 -19.21 -15.65
C ASP A 228 -0.49 -19.08 -14.75
N PRO A 229 -1.59 -19.78 -15.09
CA PRO A 229 -2.85 -19.66 -14.34
C PRO A 229 -2.81 -20.26 -12.92
N GLU A 230 -1.82 -21.10 -12.61
CA GLU A 230 -1.59 -21.69 -11.29
C GLU A 230 -0.54 -20.92 -10.48
N GLY A 231 0.06 -19.92 -11.09
CA GLY A 231 1.11 -19.09 -10.51
C GLY A 231 0.62 -18.11 -9.42
N PRO A 232 1.51 -17.19 -9.02
CA PRO A 232 1.19 -16.21 -7.99
C PRO A 232 0.05 -15.22 -8.38
N GLN A 233 -0.21 -15.04 -9.67
CA GLN A 233 -1.38 -14.35 -10.20
C GLN A 233 -2.27 -15.36 -10.90
N PHE A 234 -3.52 -15.45 -10.48
CA PHE A 234 -4.46 -16.48 -10.95
C PHE A 234 -5.87 -15.89 -11.12
N PRO A 235 -6.70 -16.47 -12.01
CA PRO A 235 -8.04 -15.95 -12.24
C PRO A 235 -8.98 -16.26 -11.07
N ILE A 236 -9.88 -15.30 -10.79
CA ILE A 236 -11.00 -15.43 -9.86
C ILE A 236 -12.26 -15.11 -10.66
N PRO A 237 -13.11 -16.09 -11.00
CA PRO A 237 -14.38 -15.80 -11.64
C PRO A 237 -15.22 -14.83 -10.81
N LYS A 238 -15.80 -13.80 -11.42
CA LYS A 238 -16.67 -12.84 -10.73
C LYS A 238 -18.08 -13.46 -10.55
N THR A 239 -18.24 -14.28 -9.51
CA THR A 239 -19.47 -15.04 -9.25
C THR A 239 -19.88 -14.96 -7.79
N GLY A 240 -21.20 -15.22 -7.55
CA GLY A 240 -21.76 -15.27 -6.20
C GLY A 240 -21.75 -13.91 -5.51
N VAL A 241 -22.44 -12.91 -6.10
CA VAL A 241 -22.54 -11.56 -5.52
C VAL A 241 -23.28 -11.64 -4.19
N ILE A 242 -22.59 -11.30 -3.09
CA ILE A 242 -23.13 -11.21 -1.73
C ILE A 242 -23.55 -9.77 -1.44
N ASP A 243 -22.64 -8.82 -1.68
CA ASP A 243 -22.88 -7.39 -1.52
C ASP A 243 -22.12 -6.62 -2.61
N GLU A 244 -22.83 -6.10 -3.57
CA GLU A 244 -22.26 -5.38 -4.71
C GLU A 244 -21.58 -4.07 -4.28
N ILE A 245 -22.16 -3.37 -3.29
CA ILE A 245 -21.61 -2.09 -2.81
C ILE A 245 -20.34 -2.30 -1.99
N ALA A 246 -20.30 -3.32 -1.14
CA ALA A 246 -19.10 -3.66 -0.41
C ALA A 246 -18.06 -4.39 -1.28
N GLY A 247 -18.45 -4.88 -2.46
CA GLY A 247 -17.59 -5.70 -3.31
C GLY A 247 -17.32 -7.07 -2.71
N GLU A 248 -18.33 -7.70 -2.10
CA GLU A 248 -18.23 -9.04 -1.52
C GLU A 248 -18.81 -10.08 -2.48
N TYR A 249 -18.00 -11.08 -2.82
CA TYR A 249 -18.32 -12.16 -3.74
C TYR A 249 -17.96 -13.51 -3.12
N GLU A 250 -18.76 -14.55 -3.35
CA GLU A 250 -18.45 -15.93 -2.89
C GLU A 250 -17.08 -16.39 -3.39
N SER A 251 -16.79 -16.18 -4.68
CA SER A 251 -15.51 -16.56 -5.27
C SER A 251 -14.30 -15.83 -4.68
N VAL A 252 -14.45 -14.56 -4.28
CA VAL A 252 -13.40 -13.80 -3.57
C VAL A 252 -13.22 -14.33 -2.15
N ASN A 253 -14.30 -14.68 -1.46
CA ASN A 253 -14.28 -15.28 -0.14
C ASN A 253 -13.59 -16.66 -0.16
N GLU A 254 -13.90 -17.50 -1.15
CA GLU A 254 -13.24 -18.81 -1.36
C GLU A 254 -11.74 -18.65 -1.62
N MET A 255 -11.36 -17.66 -2.45
CA MET A 255 -9.97 -17.32 -2.70
C MET A 255 -9.27 -16.88 -1.41
N ALA A 256 -9.87 -15.96 -0.66
CA ALA A 256 -9.31 -15.46 0.60
C ALA A 256 -9.11 -16.60 1.61
N ALA A 257 -10.10 -17.47 1.79
CA ALA A 257 -9.99 -18.65 2.66
C ALA A 257 -8.89 -19.60 2.21
N SER A 258 -8.84 -19.94 0.92
CA SER A 258 -7.86 -20.89 0.37
C SER A 258 -6.43 -20.34 0.50
N ARG A 259 -6.19 -19.10 0.12
CA ARG A 259 -4.84 -18.51 0.06
C ARG A 259 -4.32 -18.03 1.41
N SER A 260 -5.20 -17.73 2.37
CA SER A 260 -4.81 -17.43 3.75
C SER A 260 -4.66 -18.67 4.65
N GLY A 261 -4.87 -19.87 4.12
CA GLY A 261 -4.87 -21.10 4.93
C GLY A 261 -6.07 -21.18 5.90
N GLY A 262 -7.17 -20.51 5.58
CA GLY A 262 -8.39 -20.43 6.41
C GLY A 262 -8.36 -19.33 7.46
N GLU A 263 -7.35 -18.47 7.48
CA GLU A 263 -7.27 -17.33 8.40
C GLU A 263 -8.43 -16.35 8.17
N TYR A 264 -8.77 -16.10 6.90
CA TYR A 264 -9.86 -15.22 6.50
C TYR A 264 -10.86 -15.97 5.62
N SER A 265 -12.15 -15.92 6.00
CA SER A 265 -13.25 -16.53 5.25
C SER A 265 -14.08 -15.52 4.46
N ARG A 266 -13.88 -14.23 4.67
CA ARG A 266 -14.55 -13.13 3.99
C ARG A 266 -13.55 -12.06 3.59
N MET A 267 -13.77 -11.45 2.43
CA MET A 267 -13.04 -10.27 1.96
C MET A 267 -13.97 -9.41 1.12
N ALA A 268 -14.24 -8.21 1.57
CA ALA A 268 -14.97 -7.20 0.84
C ALA A 268 -13.99 -6.15 0.29
N LEU A 269 -14.15 -5.78 -0.98
CA LEU A 269 -13.15 -5.01 -1.73
C LEU A 269 -13.23 -3.51 -1.48
N TYR A 270 -14.44 -2.99 -1.18
CA TYR A 270 -14.75 -1.56 -1.15
C TYR A 270 -15.25 -1.07 0.20
N THR A 271 -14.83 -1.73 1.27
CA THR A 271 -15.12 -1.35 2.65
C THR A 271 -13.86 -1.33 3.51
N PHE A 272 -13.90 -0.49 4.52
CA PHE A 272 -12.89 -0.31 5.56
C PHE A 272 -13.31 -0.99 6.88
N PHE A 273 -14.62 -1.21 7.06
CA PHE A 273 -15.20 -1.58 8.34
C PHE A 273 -15.75 -3.02 8.42
N ASP A 274 -16.09 -3.64 7.29
CA ASP A 274 -16.64 -5.02 7.31
C ASP A 274 -15.83 -5.94 6.39
N ALA A 275 -15.07 -6.86 7.00
CA ALA A 275 -14.18 -7.78 6.30
C ALA A 275 -13.26 -7.10 5.24
N PRO A 276 -12.50 -6.04 5.62
CA PRO A 276 -11.69 -5.29 4.66
C PRO A 276 -10.64 -6.18 4.00
N HIS A 277 -10.14 -5.73 2.86
CA HIS A 277 -9.08 -6.41 2.14
C HIS A 277 -7.84 -6.63 3.03
N THR A 278 -7.15 -7.76 2.90
CA THR A 278 -5.90 -8.03 3.63
C THR A 278 -4.79 -7.06 3.18
N SER A 279 -3.86 -6.76 4.08
CA SER A 279 -2.74 -5.86 3.80
C SER A 279 -1.39 -6.57 4.01
N CYS A 280 -0.51 -6.50 3.00
CA CYS A 280 0.82 -7.13 3.09
C CYS A 280 1.82 -6.29 3.91
N GLY A 281 2.13 -5.10 3.49
CA GLY A 281 3.17 -4.20 4.04
C GLY A 281 3.81 -3.31 2.99
N CYS A 282 3.63 -3.66 1.72
CA CYS A 282 4.11 -2.91 0.56
C CYS A 282 3.08 -1.89 0.04
N PHE A 283 2.11 -1.51 0.83
CA PHE A 283 1.15 -0.48 0.47
C PHE A 283 1.82 0.90 0.35
N GLU A 284 1.28 1.75 -0.52
CA GLU A 284 1.77 3.13 -0.71
C GLU A 284 1.26 4.04 0.39
N THR A 285 0.04 3.82 0.86
CA THR A 285 -0.63 4.61 1.89
C THR A 285 -1.35 3.72 2.90
N ILE A 286 -1.68 4.29 4.05
CA ILE A 286 -2.49 3.65 5.08
C ILE A 286 -3.69 4.54 5.37
N GLY A 287 -4.89 3.97 5.27
CA GLY A 287 -6.09 4.52 5.88
C GLY A 287 -6.15 4.11 7.35
N PHE A 288 -6.54 5.02 8.22
CA PHE A 288 -6.74 4.78 9.64
C PHE A 288 -8.01 5.46 10.13
N TYR A 289 -8.77 4.73 10.94
CA TYR A 289 -10.02 5.23 11.50
C TYR A 289 -9.78 6.06 12.75
N MET A 290 -10.50 7.15 12.87
CA MET A 290 -10.56 8.02 14.04
C MET A 290 -12.01 8.03 14.56
N PRO A 291 -12.33 7.21 15.58
CA PRO A 291 -13.69 7.09 16.08
C PRO A 291 -14.24 8.40 16.67
N GLU A 292 -13.38 9.28 17.18
CA GLU A 292 -13.77 10.56 17.78
C GLU A 292 -14.42 11.54 16.80
N VAL A 293 -14.24 11.30 15.49
CA VAL A 293 -14.82 12.10 14.41
C VAL A 293 -15.56 11.24 13.39
N ASP A 294 -15.72 9.95 13.64
CA ASP A 294 -16.26 8.93 12.72
C ASP A 294 -15.67 9.06 11.29
N GLY A 295 -14.38 9.38 11.21
CA GLY A 295 -13.68 9.73 9.98
C GLY A 295 -12.44 8.87 9.72
N ILE A 296 -12.02 8.83 8.47
CA ILE A 296 -10.81 8.15 8.03
C ILE A 296 -9.73 9.17 7.70
N GLY A 297 -8.56 9.04 8.35
CA GLY A 297 -7.35 9.70 7.93
C GLY A 297 -6.57 8.81 6.94
N ILE A 298 -5.83 9.43 6.04
CA ILE A 298 -4.92 8.73 5.12
C ILE A 298 -3.52 9.30 5.32
N VAL A 299 -2.50 8.43 5.35
CA VAL A 299 -1.10 8.85 5.46
C VAL A 299 -0.24 8.05 4.50
N ASP A 300 0.72 8.70 3.87
CA ASP A 300 1.73 8.07 3.04
C ASP A 300 3.06 7.87 3.79
N ARG A 301 3.94 7.10 3.17
CA ARG A 301 5.26 6.76 3.71
C ARG A 301 6.19 7.96 3.85
N ASP A 302 5.97 9.02 3.09
CA ASP A 302 6.83 10.21 3.06
C ASP A 302 6.50 11.20 4.17
N PHE A 303 5.30 11.15 4.73
CA PHE A 303 4.93 11.95 5.89
C PHE A 303 5.61 11.43 7.17
N LYS A 304 6.44 12.25 7.79
CA LYS A 304 7.29 11.85 8.94
C LYS A 304 6.76 12.30 10.30
N ASN A 305 5.82 13.23 10.32
CA ASN A 305 5.22 13.74 11.56
C ASN A 305 4.11 12.80 12.06
N PRO A 306 3.69 12.92 13.33
CA PRO A 306 2.46 12.29 13.80
C PRO A 306 1.24 12.79 13.03
N THR A 307 0.27 11.90 12.84
CA THR A 307 -1.06 12.23 12.31
C THR A 307 -1.96 12.79 13.43
N PRO A 308 -3.16 13.31 13.17
CA PRO A 308 -4.02 13.87 14.21
C PRO A 308 -4.33 12.93 15.39
N ASN A 309 -4.33 11.61 15.17
CA ASN A 309 -4.47 10.63 16.26
C ASN A 309 -3.15 10.38 17.05
N GLY A 310 -2.10 11.14 16.79
CA GLY A 310 -0.80 11.05 17.47
C GLY A 310 0.13 9.92 16.97
N LEU A 311 -0.30 9.10 16.02
CA LEU A 311 0.48 7.96 15.54
C LEU A 311 1.28 8.29 14.27
N PRO A 312 2.57 7.93 14.19
CA PRO A 312 3.32 8.04 12.94
C PRO A 312 3.02 6.89 12.00
N PHE A 313 3.28 7.07 10.69
CA PHE A 313 3.13 6.05 9.65
C PHE A 313 3.73 4.69 10.06
N SER A 314 4.94 4.68 10.63
CA SER A 314 5.64 3.44 10.97
C SER A 314 4.91 2.59 12.02
N THR A 315 4.22 3.20 12.97
CA THR A 315 3.39 2.49 13.96
C THR A 315 2.16 1.89 13.31
N MET A 316 1.46 2.69 12.49
CA MET A 316 0.27 2.22 11.76
C MET A 316 0.59 1.13 10.73
N ALA A 317 1.76 1.21 10.09
CA ALA A 317 2.24 0.17 9.17
C ALA A 317 2.39 -1.20 9.86
N GLY A 318 2.83 -1.22 11.11
CA GLY A 318 2.89 -2.44 11.93
C GLY A 318 1.51 -3.02 12.27
N GLN A 319 0.48 -2.19 12.33
CA GLN A 319 -0.91 -2.63 12.54
C GLN A 319 -1.55 -3.13 11.24
N ALA A 320 -1.40 -2.37 10.16
CA ALA A 320 -2.03 -2.66 8.88
C ALA A 320 -1.35 -3.80 8.10
N GLY A 321 -0.04 -4.02 8.29
CA GLY A 321 0.75 -4.97 7.51
C GLY A 321 0.79 -6.40 8.03
N GLY A 322 1.55 -7.27 7.36
CA GLY A 322 1.81 -8.65 7.77
C GLY A 322 0.74 -9.66 7.34
N GLY A 323 -0.05 -9.35 6.31
CA GLY A 323 -1.12 -10.22 5.80
C GLY A 323 -2.38 -10.17 6.65
N LYS A 324 -2.53 -9.17 7.51
CA LYS A 324 -3.67 -9.05 8.40
C LYS A 324 -4.88 -8.41 7.71
N GLN A 325 -6.06 -8.81 8.17
CA GLN A 325 -7.32 -8.15 7.90
C GLN A 325 -7.74 -7.40 9.18
N VAL A 326 -7.61 -6.08 9.18
CA VAL A 326 -7.79 -5.27 10.39
C VAL A 326 -8.83 -4.18 10.14
N VAL A 327 -9.95 -4.28 10.82
CA VAL A 327 -10.95 -3.19 10.82
C VAL A 327 -10.30 -1.94 11.42
N GLY A 328 -10.48 -0.81 10.74
CA GLY A 328 -9.90 0.46 11.17
C GLY A 328 -8.49 0.77 10.66
N PHE A 329 -7.85 -0.19 9.96
CA PHE A 329 -6.59 0.05 9.25
C PHE A 329 -6.58 -0.65 7.89
N LEU A 330 -6.26 0.07 6.84
CA LEU A 330 -6.22 -0.48 5.48
C LEU A 330 -5.01 0.06 4.71
N GLY A 331 -4.15 -0.85 4.24
CA GLY A 331 -3.14 -0.51 3.24
C GLY A 331 -3.80 -0.28 1.88
N MET A 332 -3.38 0.76 1.15
CA MET A 332 -3.93 1.11 -0.15
C MET A 332 -2.84 1.53 -1.13
N GLY A 333 -3.08 1.27 -2.41
CA GLY A 333 -2.30 1.83 -3.51
C GLY A 333 -2.92 3.16 -3.97
N ILE A 334 -2.10 4.07 -4.47
CA ILE A 334 -2.53 5.41 -4.88
C ILE A 334 -3.57 5.37 -6.01
N LEU A 335 -3.45 4.41 -6.92
CA LEU A 335 -4.39 4.28 -8.03
C LEU A 335 -5.84 4.02 -7.57
N TYR A 336 -6.04 3.43 -6.39
CA TYR A 336 -7.37 3.19 -5.83
C TYR A 336 -8.16 4.48 -5.54
N TYR A 337 -7.47 5.60 -5.29
CA TYR A 337 -8.11 6.91 -5.06
C TYR A 337 -8.79 7.50 -6.29
N PHE A 338 -8.52 6.96 -7.47
CA PHE A 338 -9.14 7.37 -8.73
C PHE A 338 -10.31 6.46 -9.12
N SER A 339 -10.60 5.43 -8.32
CA SER A 339 -11.71 4.52 -8.57
C SER A 339 -13.04 5.11 -8.10
N PRO A 340 -14.12 5.00 -8.90
CA PRO A 340 -15.46 5.37 -8.45
C PRO A 340 -15.96 4.50 -7.29
N LYS A 341 -15.30 3.36 -7.04
CA LYS A 341 -15.60 2.44 -5.93
C LYS A 341 -14.71 2.65 -4.70
N PHE A 342 -13.96 3.75 -4.65
CA PHE A 342 -13.12 4.05 -3.49
C PHE A 342 -13.95 4.11 -2.21
N LEU A 343 -13.79 3.10 -1.33
CA LEU A 343 -14.49 2.94 -0.06
C LEU A 343 -16.01 3.19 -0.15
N GLN A 344 -16.64 2.78 -1.28
CA GLN A 344 -18.02 3.16 -1.57
C GLN A 344 -19.03 2.67 -0.52
N ALA A 345 -18.76 1.52 0.14
CA ALA A 345 -19.62 1.01 1.21
C ALA A 345 -19.57 1.84 2.49
N ASP A 346 -18.58 2.69 2.62
CA ASP A 346 -18.32 3.51 3.80
C ASP A 346 -18.54 5.00 3.56
N GLY A 347 -19.07 5.37 2.39
CA GLY A 347 -19.33 6.75 2.00
C GLY A 347 -18.20 7.41 1.20
N GLY A 348 -17.16 6.68 0.81
CA GLY A 348 -16.10 7.16 -0.08
C GLY A 348 -15.38 8.40 0.46
N TRP A 349 -15.19 9.39 -0.40
CA TRP A 349 -14.53 10.65 -0.05
C TRP A 349 -15.23 11.42 1.06
N ARG A 350 -16.53 11.22 1.24
CA ARG A 350 -17.32 11.88 2.29
C ARG A 350 -16.92 11.48 3.72
N ARG A 351 -16.16 10.37 3.88
CA ARG A 351 -15.63 9.92 5.17
C ARG A 351 -14.15 10.25 5.36
N ILE A 352 -13.47 10.77 4.35
CA ILE A 352 -12.06 11.12 4.46
C ILE A 352 -11.93 12.51 5.09
N VAL A 353 -11.33 12.58 6.27
CA VAL A 353 -11.26 13.81 7.07
C VAL A 353 -9.88 14.46 7.08
N TRP A 354 -8.82 13.70 6.79
CA TRP A 354 -7.45 14.21 6.87
C TRP A 354 -6.48 13.43 5.97
N MET A 355 -5.51 14.14 5.40
CA MET A 355 -4.34 13.56 4.75
C MET A 355 -3.21 14.58 4.64
N PRO A 356 -1.92 14.14 4.51
CA PRO A 356 -0.82 15.06 4.24
C PRO A 356 -1.05 15.88 2.98
N LYS A 357 -0.67 17.16 3.01
CA LYS A 357 -0.81 18.07 1.87
C LYS A 357 -0.16 17.54 0.59
N GLN A 358 1.05 17.02 0.71
CA GLN A 358 1.77 16.42 -0.43
C GLN A 358 0.98 15.28 -1.10
N LEU A 359 0.33 14.43 -0.31
CA LEU A 359 -0.53 13.36 -0.82
C LEU A 359 -1.80 13.93 -1.46
N LYS A 360 -2.45 14.88 -0.79
CA LYS A 360 -3.64 15.56 -1.30
C LYS A 360 -3.39 16.22 -2.65
N ASP A 361 -2.26 16.93 -2.79
CA ASP A 361 -1.85 17.57 -4.04
C ASP A 361 -1.59 16.54 -5.17
N ARG A 362 -1.02 15.39 -4.83
CA ARG A 362 -0.73 14.30 -5.77
C ARG A 362 -2.00 13.64 -6.33
N ILE A 363 -3.04 13.48 -5.49
CA ILE A 363 -4.25 12.72 -5.83
C ILE A 363 -5.48 13.60 -6.04
N LYS A 364 -5.33 14.91 -6.06
CA LYS A 364 -6.44 15.89 -6.10
C LYS A 364 -7.47 15.66 -7.20
N GLU A 365 -7.05 15.09 -8.33
CA GLU A 365 -7.94 14.76 -9.45
C GLU A 365 -8.85 13.55 -9.19
N GLY A 366 -8.50 12.71 -8.20
CA GLY A 366 -9.31 11.59 -7.75
C GLY A 366 -10.26 11.95 -6.61
N ILE A 367 -10.07 13.11 -5.96
CA ILE A 367 -10.92 13.55 -4.85
C ILE A 367 -12.19 14.19 -5.42
N ASP A 368 -13.35 13.82 -4.87
CA ASP A 368 -14.61 14.47 -5.22
C ASP A 368 -14.51 15.99 -5.03
N ALA A 369 -14.92 16.75 -6.03
CA ALA A 369 -14.69 18.20 -6.09
C ALA A 369 -15.30 18.97 -4.89
N ASP A 370 -16.43 18.51 -4.36
CA ASP A 370 -17.11 19.08 -3.18
C ASP A 370 -16.42 18.71 -1.85
N MET A 371 -15.51 17.72 -1.88
CA MET A 371 -14.75 17.28 -0.71
C MET A 371 -13.34 17.86 -0.64
N LEU A 372 -12.81 18.38 -1.75
CA LEU A 372 -11.41 18.82 -1.82
C LEU A 372 -11.04 19.82 -0.72
N ASP A 373 -11.89 20.82 -0.47
CA ASP A 373 -11.65 21.85 0.55
C ASP A 373 -12.12 21.44 1.96
N LYS A 374 -12.78 20.29 2.07
CA LYS A 374 -13.28 19.76 3.35
C LYS A 374 -12.33 18.77 4.02
N ILE A 375 -11.36 18.22 3.29
CA ILE A 375 -10.35 17.32 3.85
C ILE A 375 -9.20 18.14 4.42
N ALA A 376 -8.95 18.03 5.72
CA ALA A 376 -7.86 18.72 6.40
C ALA A 376 -6.47 18.18 5.98
N THR A 377 -5.46 19.03 6.14
CA THR A 377 -4.05 18.67 6.03
C THR A 377 -3.32 18.99 7.34
N GLU A 378 -2.02 18.70 7.42
CA GLU A 378 -1.19 19.10 8.56
C GLU A 378 -1.11 20.62 8.77
N GLU A 379 -1.46 21.41 7.74
CA GLU A 379 -1.55 22.87 7.85
C GLU A 379 -2.85 23.32 8.55
N ASP A 380 -3.89 22.49 8.52
CA ASP A 380 -5.22 22.77 9.09
C ASP A 380 -5.38 22.14 10.48
N ALA A 381 -4.87 20.91 10.64
CA ALA A 381 -5.07 20.13 11.86
C ALA A 381 -3.87 19.22 12.16
N SER A 382 -3.28 19.38 13.34
CA SER A 382 -2.15 18.58 13.83
C SER A 382 -2.54 17.57 14.94
N ASP A 383 -3.76 17.68 15.48
CA ASP A 383 -4.32 16.86 16.54
C ASP A 383 -5.84 16.71 16.39
N LEU A 384 -6.47 15.91 17.22
CA LEU A 384 -7.92 15.65 17.16
C LEU A 384 -8.75 16.89 17.46
N ALA A 385 -8.32 17.78 18.35
CA ALA A 385 -9.08 18.99 18.70
C ALA A 385 -9.12 19.97 17.53
N SER A 386 -7.96 20.26 16.92
CA SER A 386 -7.89 21.10 15.72
C SER A 386 -8.60 20.47 14.52
N LEU A 387 -8.57 19.13 14.39
CA LEU A 387 -9.31 18.41 13.35
C LEU A 387 -10.82 18.59 13.52
N LYS A 388 -11.36 18.38 14.73
CA LYS A 388 -12.79 18.60 15.01
C LYS A 388 -13.22 20.02 14.67
N ALA A 389 -12.45 21.03 15.13
CA ALA A 389 -12.73 22.42 14.85
C ALA A 389 -12.74 22.72 13.35
N PHE A 390 -11.81 22.14 12.58
CA PHE A 390 -11.79 22.28 11.13
C PHE A 390 -13.02 21.66 10.49
N LEU A 391 -13.37 20.39 10.84
CA LEU A 391 -14.50 19.66 10.26
C LEU A 391 -15.84 20.38 10.51
N LEU A 392 -16.05 20.94 11.70
CA LEU A 392 -17.21 21.79 12.01
C LEU A 392 -17.24 23.06 11.16
N LYS A 393 -16.08 23.73 11.01
CA LYS A 393 -15.95 24.98 10.24
C LYS A 393 -16.29 24.80 8.76
N VAL A 394 -15.90 23.66 8.16
CA VAL A 394 -16.12 23.40 6.72
C VAL A 394 -17.42 22.64 6.44
N ASP A 395 -18.20 22.34 7.47
CA ASP A 395 -19.44 21.55 7.38
C ASP A 395 -19.16 20.22 6.68
N HIS A 396 -18.22 19.44 7.27
CA HIS A 396 -17.83 18.15 6.72
C HIS A 396 -18.92 17.10 6.93
N PRO A 397 -19.24 16.24 5.96
CA PRO A 397 -20.34 15.28 6.06
C PRO A 397 -20.32 14.33 7.28
N VAL A 398 -19.15 13.99 7.82
CA VAL A 398 -19.05 13.15 9.02
C VAL A 398 -19.64 13.78 10.26
N VAL A 399 -19.79 15.11 10.28
CA VAL A 399 -20.37 15.87 11.41
C VAL A 399 -21.86 15.50 11.57
N ASP A 400 -22.58 15.38 10.46
CA ASP A 400 -23.99 15.00 10.43
C ASP A 400 -24.20 13.47 10.33
N GLY A 401 -23.13 12.71 10.06
CA GLY A 401 -23.13 11.27 9.92
C GLY A 401 -23.05 10.80 8.46
N VAL A 402 -22.17 9.86 8.20
CA VAL A 402 -22.03 9.17 6.92
C VAL A 402 -22.33 7.69 7.09
N GLU A 403 -23.22 7.13 6.25
CA GLU A 403 -23.61 5.73 6.36
C GLU A 403 -22.41 4.80 6.10
N ARG A 404 -22.28 3.75 6.93
CA ARG A 404 -21.37 2.64 6.75
C ARG A 404 -22.00 1.34 7.24
N LYS A 405 -21.45 0.19 6.90
CA LYS A 405 -21.85 -1.09 7.47
C LYS A 405 -20.88 -1.53 8.56
N VAL A 406 -21.44 -2.01 9.66
CA VAL A 406 -20.71 -2.70 10.73
C VAL A 406 -21.48 -3.98 11.05
N ASP A 407 -20.84 -5.15 10.95
CA ASP A 407 -21.49 -6.46 11.15
C ASP A 407 -22.81 -6.62 10.36
N GLY A 408 -22.80 -6.17 9.10
CA GLY A 408 -23.95 -6.24 8.20
C GLY A 408 -25.08 -5.24 8.49
N LYS A 409 -24.94 -4.38 9.50
CA LYS A 409 -25.92 -3.34 9.84
C LYS A 409 -25.46 -1.98 9.32
N LYS A 410 -26.39 -1.21 8.82
CA LYS A 410 -26.16 0.19 8.46
C LYS A 410 -26.08 1.05 9.70
N VAL A 411 -25.00 1.81 9.81
CA VAL A 411 -24.74 2.76 10.88
C VAL A 411 -24.51 4.13 10.26
N SER A 412 -25.16 5.16 10.76
CA SER A 412 -24.95 6.56 10.37
C SER A 412 -25.06 7.39 11.65
N GLU A 413 -23.94 7.63 12.28
CA GLU A 413 -23.86 8.34 13.55
C GLU A 413 -23.13 9.67 13.31
N GLY A 414 -23.91 10.77 13.23
CA GLY A 414 -23.34 12.10 13.36
C GLY A 414 -22.77 12.32 14.76
N TRP A 415 -21.77 13.18 14.88
CA TRP A 415 -21.19 13.50 16.20
C TRP A 415 -21.42 14.96 16.62
N LYS A 416 -22.08 15.76 15.77
CA LYS A 416 -22.48 17.12 16.14
C LYS A 416 -23.63 17.09 17.16
N ILE A 417 -23.45 17.81 18.23
CA ILE A 417 -24.51 18.16 19.18
C ILE A 417 -24.79 19.65 19.02
N GLU A 418 -26.06 20.03 18.88
CA GLU A 418 -26.46 21.45 18.79
C GLU A 418 -26.27 22.17 20.14
N ASP A 419 -26.58 21.47 21.22
CA ASP A 419 -26.40 22.00 22.58
C ASP A 419 -25.91 20.89 23.52
N PRO A 420 -24.60 20.80 23.82
CA PRO A 420 -24.06 19.82 24.76
C PRO A 420 -24.62 19.92 26.17
N SER A 421 -25.11 21.11 26.59
CA SER A 421 -25.68 21.32 27.93
C SER A 421 -26.94 20.49 28.18
N GLU A 422 -27.67 20.10 27.13
CA GLU A 422 -28.86 19.25 27.27
C GLU A 422 -28.54 17.87 27.87
N PHE A 423 -27.28 17.42 27.78
CA PHE A 423 -26.84 16.12 28.30
C PHE A 423 -26.12 16.22 29.63
N GLU A 424 -25.86 17.41 30.17
CA GLU A 424 -25.15 17.66 31.42
C GLU A 424 -25.73 16.85 32.59
N ASP A 425 -26.99 17.08 32.89
CA ASP A 425 -27.68 16.43 34.01
C ASP A 425 -27.68 14.90 33.85
N ALA A 426 -27.85 14.39 32.64
CA ALA A 426 -27.91 12.97 32.36
C ALA A 426 -26.57 12.25 32.55
N VAL A 427 -25.48 12.90 32.12
CA VAL A 427 -24.10 12.39 32.27
C VAL A 427 -23.68 12.43 33.73
N ILE A 428 -23.94 13.53 34.44
CA ILE A 428 -23.65 13.69 35.87
C ILE A 428 -24.42 12.63 36.68
N ALA A 429 -25.75 12.47 36.45
CA ALA A 429 -26.54 11.49 37.13
C ALA A 429 -26.02 10.05 36.92
N PHE A 430 -25.53 9.73 35.73
CA PHE A 430 -24.93 8.43 35.45
C PHE A 430 -23.63 8.21 36.24
N ILE A 431 -22.77 9.20 36.29
CA ILE A 431 -21.49 9.15 37.04
C ILE A 431 -21.77 9.00 38.53
N GLU A 432 -22.78 9.67 39.05
CA GLU A 432 -23.21 9.55 40.46
C GLU A 432 -23.79 8.15 40.77
N GLU A 433 -24.63 7.58 39.87
CA GLU A 433 -25.16 6.23 39.97
C GLU A 433 -24.08 5.15 40.01
N THR A 434 -22.97 5.36 39.31
CA THR A 434 -21.84 4.42 39.22
C THR A 434 -20.79 4.63 40.33
N GLY A 435 -21.01 5.59 41.24
CA GLY A 435 -20.08 5.89 42.34
C GLY A 435 -18.81 6.60 41.92
N GLY A 436 -18.84 7.31 40.81
CA GLY A 436 -17.73 8.07 40.25
C GLY A 436 -16.90 7.29 39.23
N ASP A 437 -17.25 6.05 38.92
CA ASP A 437 -16.63 5.28 37.83
C ASP A 437 -17.22 5.70 36.48
N ILE A 438 -16.38 6.14 35.57
CA ILE A 438 -16.79 6.58 34.23
C ILE A 438 -16.71 5.38 33.28
N ASP A 439 -17.80 4.66 33.11
CA ASP A 439 -17.95 3.65 32.06
C ASP A 439 -18.50 4.34 30.80
N VAL A 440 -17.59 4.75 29.92
CA VAL A 440 -17.88 5.47 28.68
C VAL A 440 -18.85 4.71 27.77
N ASP A 441 -18.67 3.39 27.65
CA ASP A 441 -19.52 2.57 26.77
C ASP A 441 -20.93 2.42 27.33
N ALA A 442 -21.07 2.32 28.64
CA ALA A 442 -22.37 2.29 29.30
C ALA A 442 -23.10 3.64 29.20
N ILE A 443 -22.38 4.78 29.34
CA ILE A 443 -22.96 6.13 29.16
C ILE A 443 -23.46 6.30 27.73
N LYS A 444 -22.60 6.01 26.76
CA LYS A 444 -22.98 6.10 25.33
C LYS A 444 -24.20 5.26 25.00
N ALA A 445 -24.27 4.03 25.50
CA ALA A 445 -25.40 3.14 25.28
C ALA A 445 -26.68 3.67 25.93
N LYS A 446 -26.61 4.17 27.19
CA LYS A 446 -27.75 4.71 27.92
C LYS A 446 -28.32 5.98 27.29
N LEU A 447 -27.44 6.87 26.78
CA LEU A 447 -27.83 8.15 26.18
C LEU A 447 -28.00 8.06 24.66
N ASN A 448 -27.77 6.91 24.06
CA ASN A 448 -27.77 6.68 22.60
C ASN A 448 -26.88 7.67 21.85
N MET A 449 -25.65 7.85 22.35
CA MET A 449 -24.65 8.77 21.80
C MET A 449 -23.58 8.06 21.00
N SER A 450 -23.11 8.70 19.93
CA SER A 450 -21.86 8.31 19.28
C SER A 450 -20.65 8.73 20.12
N GLU A 451 -19.47 8.15 19.83
CA GLU A 451 -18.20 8.55 20.46
C GLU A 451 -17.96 10.05 20.34
N GLY A 452 -18.15 10.60 19.14
CA GLY A 452 -17.92 12.01 18.86
C GLY A 452 -18.89 12.92 19.63
N GLN A 453 -20.15 12.50 19.79
CA GLN A 453 -21.14 13.24 20.60
C GLN A 453 -20.77 13.20 22.07
N PHE A 454 -20.42 12.03 22.59
CA PHE A 454 -20.00 11.93 23.98
C PHE A 454 -18.79 12.82 24.28
N MET A 455 -17.79 12.85 23.41
CA MET A 455 -16.63 13.71 23.58
C MET A 455 -16.96 15.21 23.58
N GLN A 456 -17.94 15.66 22.80
CA GLN A 456 -18.39 17.06 22.85
C GLN A 456 -19.04 17.39 24.20
N VAL A 457 -19.81 16.47 24.78
CA VAL A 457 -20.38 16.68 26.12
C VAL A 457 -19.28 16.70 27.17
N VAL A 458 -18.29 15.82 27.07
CA VAL A 458 -17.12 15.81 27.99
C VAL A 458 -16.33 17.10 27.88
N GLU A 459 -16.02 17.58 26.67
CA GLU A 459 -15.31 18.85 26.45
C GLU A 459 -16.11 20.03 27.07
N TYR A 460 -17.43 20.08 26.84
CA TYR A 460 -18.31 21.08 27.46
C TYR A 460 -18.25 21.02 29.00
N LEU A 461 -18.39 19.83 29.60
CA LEU A 461 -18.35 19.66 31.05
C LEU A 461 -16.99 20.00 31.68
N GLN A 462 -15.89 19.79 30.92
CA GLN A 462 -14.56 20.22 31.34
C GLN A 462 -14.37 21.73 31.25
N ASP A 463 -14.86 22.37 30.19
CA ASP A 463 -14.81 23.82 30.01
C ASP A 463 -15.64 24.57 31.09
N GLU A 464 -16.76 23.99 31.48
CA GLU A 464 -17.58 24.50 32.61
C GLU A 464 -17.00 24.13 34.01
N GLY A 465 -15.92 23.34 34.06
CA GLY A 465 -15.25 22.94 35.31
C GLY A 465 -16.05 21.93 36.14
N ILE A 466 -16.95 21.18 35.51
CA ILE A 466 -17.77 20.13 36.10
C ILE A 466 -17.04 18.79 36.17
N LEU A 467 -16.23 18.51 35.16
CA LEU A 467 -15.31 17.36 35.08
C LEU A 467 -13.84 17.85 35.10
N GLU A 468 -12.96 17.06 35.79
CA GLU A 468 -11.50 17.29 35.79
C GLU A 468 -10.78 16.63 34.60
#